data_2a2dddd0c00e44691440943691b478a1
#
_entry.id   2a2dddd0c00e44691440943691b478a1
#
_cell.length_a   1.000
_cell.length_b   1.000
_cell.length_c   1.000
_cell.angle_alpha   90.00
_cell.angle_beta   90.00
_cell.angle_gamma   90.00
#
_symmetry.space_group_name_H-M   'P 1'
#
loop_
_entity.id
_entity.type
_entity.pdbx_description
1 polymer ?
#
loop_
_entity_poly.entity_id
_entity_poly.type
_entity_poly.pdbx_seq_one_letter_code
_entity_poly.pdbx_strand_id
1 'polypeptide(L)'
;ETLYLEGSTAFGKPEGHRFPTKSGKLEFWTAALDQTLTSLGLSALPEFYADREHLIALPYVERQHTGSTEVERPFIHGRAMVKPFEIVQPHADSPGQKLQNRGFDTHLITGRPPAPHFHSWTHYAWQAQEMWPDMYVQMHPDKASELQIADGDEVSVETAHGTVRARAWLYAGMRPDTVFVPIGWDSSQPYHPWNSVNYLTDEEQRDPLSDHSNLKSYLCRVMR
;
A
#
# COMPACT_ATOMS: atom_id res chain seq x y z
N GLU A 1 -0.36 7.68 -32.18
CA GLU A 1 0.21 9.06 -32.11
C GLU A 1 0.29 9.49 -30.66
N THR A 2 1.48 9.80 -30.20
CA THR A 2 1.70 10.22 -28.80
C THR A 2 1.51 11.73 -28.73
N LEU A 3 0.33 12.15 -28.36
CA LEU A 3 -0.15 13.52 -28.43
C LEU A 3 0.49 14.51 -27.43
N TYR A 4 1.15 14.02 -26.39
CA TYR A 4 1.56 14.89 -25.27
C TYR A 4 2.64 15.89 -25.60
N LEU A 5 3.62 15.52 -26.39
CA LEU A 5 4.72 16.42 -26.79
C LEU A 5 4.37 17.18 -28.07
N GLU A 6 3.60 16.59 -28.97
CA GLU A 6 3.16 17.22 -30.21
C GLU A 6 2.20 18.40 -29.98
N GLY A 7 1.38 18.30 -28.92
CA GLY A 7 0.52 19.43 -28.48
C GLY A 7 1.27 20.56 -27.79
N SER A 8 2.54 20.40 -27.49
CA SER A 8 3.35 21.44 -26.87
C SER A 8 3.78 22.49 -27.85
N THR A 9 3.61 23.77 -27.51
CA THR A 9 4.06 24.89 -28.34
C THR A 9 5.58 24.93 -28.54
N ALA A 10 6.33 24.21 -27.70
CA ALA A 10 7.77 24.08 -27.80
C ALA A 10 8.22 22.89 -28.64
N PHE A 11 7.31 21.95 -28.94
CA PHE A 11 7.64 20.77 -29.73
C PHE A 11 7.97 21.16 -31.18
N GLY A 12 9.07 20.62 -31.69
CA GLY A 12 9.52 20.93 -33.07
C GLY A 12 10.26 22.26 -33.26
N LYS A 13 10.48 23.01 -32.19
CA LYS A 13 11.36 24.19 -32.23
C LYS A 13 12.84 23.78 -32.25
N PRO A 14 13.74 24.60 -32.84
CA PRO A 14 15.18 24.28 -32.87
C PRO A 14 15.79 24.03 -31.48
N GLU A 15 15.31 24.76 -30.46
CA GLU A 15 15.71 24.56 -29.05
C GLU A 15 15.08 23.31 -28.41
N GLY A 16 14.11 22.70 -29.08
CA GLY A 16 13.38 21.53 -28.62
C GLY A 16 12.47 21.77 -27.42
N HIS A 17 11.77 20.73 -27.01
CA HIS A 17 10.97 20.74 -25.79
C HIS A 17 11.90 20.59 -24.56
N ARG A 18 11.74 21.48 -23.60
CA ARG A 18 12.46 21.42 -22.33
C ARG A 18 11.51 21.09 -21.20
N PHE A 19 11.91 20.13 -20.38
CA PHE A 19 11.20 19.80 -19.14
C PHE A 19 11.54 20.82 -18.04
N PRO A 20 10.65 21.03 -17.07
CA PRO A 20 10.90 21.93 -15.92
C PRO A 20 11.83 21.27 -14.90
N THR A 21 12.98 20.77 -15.35
CA THR A 21 14.03 20.11 -14.57
C THR A 21 15.32 20.90 -14.69
N LYS A 22 16.29 20.67 -13.80
CA LYS A 22 17.59 21.36 -13.87
C LYS A 22 18.33 21.09 -15.17
N SER A 23 18.24 19.89 -15.71
CA SER A 23 18.84 19.51 -16.98
C SER A 23 18.03 19.97 -18.20
N GLY A 24 16.78 20.36 -18.03
CA GLY A 24 15.82 20.62 -19.10
C GLY A 24 15.40 19.35 -19.85
N LYS A 25 15.73 18.17 -19.35
CA LYS A 25 15.43 16.86 -19.91
C LYS A 25 14.55 16.06 -18.96
N LEU A 26 13.96 14.97 -19.46
CA LEU A 26 13.34 13.97 -18.59
C LEU A 26 14.45 13.33 -17.72
N GLU A 27 14.33 13.50 -16.42
CA GLU A 27 15.31 12.99 -15.45
C GLU A 27 14.79 11.68 -14.84
N PHE A 28 15.51 10.58 -15.09
CA PHE A 28 15.30 9.32 -14.37
C PHE A 28 16.08 9.29 -13.05
N TRP A 29 17.18 10.03 -12.98
CA TRP A 29 17.92 10.28 -11.76
C TRP A 29 17.63 11.70 -11.28
N THR A 30 17.16 11.83 -10.05
CA THR A 30 16.68 13.10 -9.51
C THR A 30 17.81 13.87 -8.85
N ALA A 31 18.60 14.59 -9.63
CA ALA A 31 19.74 15.36 -9.14
C ALA A 31 19.39 16.38 -8.04
N ALA A 32 18.16 16.92 -8.07
CA ALA A 32 17.72 17.89 -7.09
C ALA A 32 17.51 17.29 -5.69
N LEU A 33 17.20 15.99 -5.62
CA LEU A 33 16.90 15.28 -4.38
C LEU A 33 18.00 14.28 -3.99
N ASP A 34 19.05 14.13 -4.79
CA ASP A 34 20.06 13.11 -4.59
C ASP A 34 20.68 13.14 -3.20
N GLN A 35 21.09 14.32 -2.74
CA GLN A 35 21.68 14.47 -1.41
C GLN A 35 20.67 14.14 -0.31
N THR A 36 19.44 14.58 -0.44
CA THR A 36 18.37 14.31 0.55
C THR A 36 18.05 12.82 0.59
N LEU A 37 17.83 12.20 -0.56
CA LEU A 37 17.54 10.78 -0.66
C LEU A 37 18.68 9.92 -0.12
N THR A 38 19.91 10.25 -0.49
CA THR A 38 21.11 9.56 0.00
C THR A 38 21.22 9.65 1.53
N SER A 39 20.95 10.82 2.12
CA SER A 39 20.96 10.97 3.59
C SER A 39 19.88 10.14 4.30
N LEU A 40 18.79 9.84 3.61
CA LEU A 40 17.71 8.98 4.09
C LEU A 40 17.93 7.49 3.79
N GLY A 41 19.04 7.15 3.16
CA GLY A 41 19.30 5.79 2.78
C GLY A 41 18.63 5.35 1.48
N LEU A 42 18.12 6.29 0.69
CA LEU A 42 17.41 6.05 -0.55
C LEU A 42 18.27 6.42 -1.76
N SER A 43 17.95 5.84 -2.91
CA SER A 43 18.56 6.18 -4.20
C SER A 43 17.81 7.34 -4.86
N ALA A 44 18.53 8.17 -5.62
CA ALA A 44 17.94 9.15 -6.51
C ALA A 44 17.39 8.53 -7.81
N LEU A 45 17.67 7.25 -8.06
CA LEU A 45 17.00 6.44 -9.07
C LEU A 45 15.74 5.80 -8.46
N PRO A 46 14.68 5.58 -9.25
CA PRO A 46 13.53 4.82 -8.80
C PRO A 46 13.93 3.35 -8.61
N GLU A 47 14.04 2.95 -7.36
CA GLU A 47 14.32 1.58 -6.94
C GLU A 47 13.15 1.03 -6.14
N PHE A 48 13.00 -0.29 -6.13
CA PHE A 48 11.99 -0.94 -5.33
C PHE A 48 12.51 -1.17 -3.90
N TYR A 49 11.73 -0.73 -2.93
CA TYR A 49 11.94 -1.01 -1.52
C TYR A 49 10.73 -1.77 -0.99
N ALA A 50 10.97 -2.91 -0.35
CA ALA A 50 9.89 -3.65 0.28
C ALA A 50 9.32 -2.88 1.46
N ASP A 51 8.01 -2.97 1.62
CA ASP A 51 7.35 -2.48 2.80
C ASP A 51 7.76 -3.31 4.04
N ARG A 52 7.64 -2.69 5.21
CA ARG A 52 8.01 -3.32 6.47
C ARG A 52 7.22 -4.60 6.72
N GLU A 53 5.94 -4.56 6.41
CA GLU A 53 5.03 -5.69 6.53
C GLU A 53 4.78 -6.30 5.15
N HIS A 54 5.54 -7.30 4.77
CA HIS A 54 5.41 -7.96 3.50
C HIS A 54 5.47 -9.49 3.65
N LEU A 55 4.63 -10.22 2.90
CA LEU A 55 4.62 -11.69 2.93
C LEU A 55 5.90 -12.30 2.37
N ILE A 56 6.41 -11.70 1.31
CA ILE A 56 7.71 -12.07 0.78
C ILE A 56 8.71 -11.23 1.56
N ALA A 57 9.58 -11.86 2.32
CA ALA A 57 10.63 -11.16 3.02
C ALA A 57 11.66 -10.65 2.01
N LEU A 58 11.28 -9.62 1.29
CA LEU A 58 12.24 -8.82 0.55
C LEU A 58 13.07 -8.06 1.58
N PRO A 59 14.35 -7.85 1.32
CA PRO A 59 15.14 -6.95 2.12
C PRO A 59 14.45 -5.58 2.14
N TYR A 60 14.25 -5.07 3.32
CA TYR A 60 13.68 -3.74 3.52
C TYR A 60 14.72 -2.81 4.10
N VAL A 61 14.57 -1.53 3.81
CA VAL A 61 15.38 -0.49 4.46
C VAL A 61 14.70 -0.15 5.78
N GLU A 62 15.30 -0.55 6.88
CA GLU A 62 14.82 -0.11 8.19
C GLU A 62 15.15 1.36 8.36
N ARG A 63 14.12 2.18 8.52
CA ARG A 63 14.27 3.60 8.78
C ARG A 63 14.71 3.77 10.22
N GLN A 64 15.93 4.18 10.41
CA GLN A 64 16.37 4.61 11.73
C GLN A 64 16.00 6.07 11.91
N HIS A 65 15.02 6.34 12.77
CA HIS A 65 14.70 7.69 13.24
C HIS A 65 15.83 8.33 14.07
N THR A 66 16.88 7.61 14.33
CA THR A 66 18.01 8.06 15.11
C THR A 66 19.25 8.15 14.23
N GLY A 67 19.53 9.29 13.70
CA GLY A 67 20.81 9.84 13.22
C GLY A 67 22.05 8.97 12.97
N SER A 68 21.96 7.67 12.89
CA SER A 68 23.08 6.82 12.51
C SER A 68 23.17 6.73 11.00
N THR A 69 24.31 7.10 10.47
CA THR A 69 24.63 7.17 9.05
C THR A 69 24.91 5.80 8.42
N GLU A 70 24.88 4.73 9.17
CA GLU A 70 25.11 3.38 8.67
C GLU A 70 23.78 2.59 8.60
N VAL A 71 23.01 2.90 7.59
CA VAL A 71 21.96 1.99 7.15
C VAL A 71 22.65 0.89 6.34
N GLU A 72 22.59 -0.34 6.80
CA GLU A 72 22.88 -1.48 5.92
C GLU A 72 21.89 -1.41 4.76
N ARG A 73 22.41 -1.12 3.58
CA ARG A 73 21.65 -0.95 2.35
C ARG A 73 21.88 -2.15 1.44
N PRO A 74 21.23 -3.28 1.67
CA PRO A 74 21.48 -4.46 0.82
C PRO A 74 21.12 -4.21 -0.65
N PHE A 75 20.42 -3.12 -0.98
CA PHE A 75 19.91 -2.84 -2.32
C PHE A 75 20.42 -1.57 -3.00
N ILE A 76 21.00 -0.63 -2.28
CA ILE A 76 21.27 0.72 -2.83
C ILE A 76 22.57 0.78 -3.65
N HIS A 77 23.38 -0.23 -3.63
CA HIS A 77 24.61 -0.22 -4.43
C HIS A 77 24.46 -0.82 -5.84
N GLY A 78 23.28 -0.75 -6.43
CA GLY A 78 23.04 -1.03 -7.84
C GLY A 78 23.33 -2.46 -8.30
N ARG A 79 23.59 -3.38 -7.38
CA ARG A 79 23.98 -4.75 -7.70
C ARG A 79 23.01 -5.81 -7.27
N ALA A 80 22.04 -5.44 -6.48
CA ALA A 80 20.95 -6.32 -6.08
C ALA A 80 19.61 -5.75 -6.50
N MET A 81 19.49 -5.31 -7.73
CA MET A 81 18.17 -5.27 -8.33
C MET A 81 17.64 -6.69 -8.25
N VAL A 82 16.64 -6.87 -7.41
CA VAL A 82 15.88 -8.11 -7.41
C VAL A 82 15.39 -8.27 -8.84
N LYS A 83 15.95 -9.21 -9.55
CA LYS A 83 15.41 -9.54 -10.87
C LYS A 83 13.95 -9.88 -10.65
N PRO A 84 13.02 -9.39 -11.46
CA PRO A 84 11.58 -9.53 -11.22
C PRO A 84 11.11 -10.96 -11.01
N PHE A 85 11.95 -11.95 -11.24
CA PHE A 85 11.67 -13.38 -11.17
C PHE A 85 12.58 -14.16 -10.20
N GLU A 86 13.46 -13.51 -9.48
CA GLU A 86 14.20 -14.20 -8.42
C GLU A 86 13.33 -14.31 -7.18
N ILE A 87 13.02 -15.55 -6.79
CA ILE A 87 12.41 -15.82 -5.49
C ILE A 87 13.46 -15.50 -4.43
N VAL A 88 13.32 -14.37 -3.80
CA VAL A 88 14.16 -13.99 -2.66
C VAL A 88 13.73 -14.84 -1.48
N GLN A 89 14.67 -15.60 -0.91
CA GLN A 89 14.40 -16.36 0.30
C GLN A 89 14.02 -15.42 1.44
N PRO A 90 12.98 -15.73 2.22
CA PRO A 90 12.56 -14.93 3.33
C PRO A 90 13.71 -14.71 4.32
N HIS A 91 13.93 -13.47 4.72
CA HIS A 91 14.84 -13.19 5.82
C HIS A 91 14.13 -13.51 7.14
N ALA A 92 14.64 -14.50 7.88
CA ALA A 92 13.98 -15.05 9.07
C ALA A 92 13.66 -14.00 10.15
N ASP A 93 14.40 -12.90 10.17
CA ASP A 93 14.25 -11.82 11.15
C ASP A 93 13.48 -10.60 10.63
N SER A 94 12.95 -10.66 9.40
CA SER A 94 12.17 -9.54 8.87
C SER A 94 10.91 -9.30 9.71
N PRO A 95 10.44 -8.05 9.85
CA PRO A 95 9.17 -7.77 10.53
C PRO A 95 8.01 -8.55 9.93
N GLY A 96 7.94 -8.66 8.61
CA GLY A 96 6.91 -9.44 7.93
C GLY A 96 6.96 -10.92 8.31
N GLN A 97 8.14 -11.54 8.40
CA GLN A 97 8.27 -12.93 8.85
C GLN A 97 7.84 -13.12 10.30
N LYS A 98 8.17 -12.17 11.19
CA LYS A 98 7.71 -12.21 12.57
C LYS A 98 6.19 -12.13 12.69
N LEU A 99 5.55 -11.33 11.84
CA LEU A 99 4.10 -11.24 11.78
C LEU A 99 3.47 -12.51 11.22
N GLN A 100 4.04 -13.09 10.17
CA GLN A 100 3.59 -14.37 9.62
C GLN A 100 3.65 -15.48 10.68
N ASN A 101 4.72 -15.53 11.46
CA ASN A 101 4.87 -16.50 12.57
C ASN A 101 3.80 -16.30 13.67
N ARG A 102 3.16 -15.14 13.74
CA ARG A 102 2.02 -14.82 14.61
C ARG A 102 0.67 -15.06 13.95
N GLY A 103 0.64 -15.57 12.73
CA GLY A 103 -0.59 -15.85 11.98
C GLY A 103 -1.14 -14.69 11.16
N PHE A 104 -0.38 -13.61 10.95
CA PHE A 104 -0.73 -12.55 10.02
C PHE A 104 -0.17 -12.91 8.63
N ASP A 105 -0.92 -13.71 7.90
CA ASP A 105 -0.46 -14.39 6.68
C ASP A 105 -1.10 -13.86 5.39
N THR A 106 -1.84 -12.78 5.48
CA THR A 106 -2.61 -12.23 4.37
C THR A 106 -2.27 -10.76 4.19
N HIS A 107 -2.05 -10.34 2.95
CA HIS A 107 -1.87 -8.92 2.63
C HIS A 107 -3.17 -8.15 2.79
N LEU A 108 -3.10 -7.03 3.49
CA LEU A 108 -4.18 -6.06 3.57
C LEU A 108 -3.86 -4.86 2.67
N ILE A 109 -4.76 -4.57 1.77
CA ILE A 109 -4.79 -3.30 1.04
C ILE A 109 -6.05 -2.51 1.42
N THR A 110 -5.90 -1.20 1.54
CA THR A 110 -7.03 -0.30 1.77
C THR A 110 -7.20 0.66 0.61
N GLY A 111 -8.37 1.21 0.45
CA GLY A 111 -8.62 2.13 -0.65
C GLY A 111 -10.06 2.61 -0.70
N ARG A 112 -10.43 3.27 -1.78
CA ARG A 112 -11.80 3.76 -1.97
C ARG A 112 -12.73 2.62 -2.32
N PRO A 113 -13.96 2.64 -1.80
CA PRO A 113 -15.02 1.75 -2.28
C PRO A 113 -15.42 2.11 -3.72
N PRO A 114 -16.13 1.21 -4.43
CA PRO A 114 -16.68 1.53 -5.75
C PRO A 114 -17.72 2.64 -5.69
N ALA A 115 -18.08 3.18 -6.84
CA ALA A 115 -19.17 4.14 -6.93
C ALA A 115 -20.45 3.59 -6.27
N PRO A 116 -21.24 4.46 -5.60
CA PRO A 116 -21.18 5.92 -5.61
C PRO A 116 -20.25 6.55 -4.56
N HIS A 117 -19.54 5.74 -3.79
CA HIS A 117 -18.64 6.27 -2.79
C HIS A 117 -17.39 6.86 -3.41
N PHE A 118 -16.93 7.98 -2.86
CA PHE A 118 -15.69 8.63 -3.27
C PHE A 118 -14.73 8.81 -2.10
N HIS A 119 -15.24 9.37 -1.01
CA HIS A 119 -14.54 9.55 0.26
C HIS A 119 -15.52 9.32 1.41
N SER A 120 -15.02 9.34 2.66
CA SER A 120 -15.81 9.07 3.85
C SER A 120 -17.08 9.91 3.96
N TRP A 121 -17.07 11.18 3.54
CA TRP A 121 -18.24 12.05 3.56
C TRP A 121 -19.40 11.55 2.67
N THR A 122 -19.13 10.78 1.61
CA THR A 122 -20.19 10.21 0.76
C THR A 122 -21.00 9.14 1.48
N HIS A 123 -20.46 8.52 2.52
CA HIS A 123 -21.16 7.55 3.35
C HIS A 123 -22.29 8.15 4.20
N TYR A 124 -22.38 9.49 4.29
CA TYR A 124 -23.52 10.16 4.92
C TYR A 124 -24.68 10.41 3.96
N ALA A 125 -24.48 10.20 2.66
CA ALA A 125 -25.54 10.27 1.69
C ALA A 125 -26.40 8.98 1.75
N TRP A 126 -27.70 9.10 1.97
CA TRP A 126 -28.59 7.94 2.14
C TRP A 126 -28.58 7.00 0.92
N GLN A 127 -28.45 7.55 -0.29
CA GLN A 127 -28.38 6.75 -1.52
C GLN A 127 -27.14 5.85 -1.54
N ALA A 128 -26.03 6.36 -1.08
CA ALA A 128 -24.79 5.60 -1.02
C ALA A 128 -24.87 4.52 0.06
N GLN A 129 -25.53 4.81 1.18
CA GLN A 129 -25.74 3.84 2.25
C GLN A 129 -26.69 2.71 1.85
N GLU A 130 -27.73 2.99 1.07
CA GLU A 130 -28.59 1.94 0.53
C GLU A 130 -27.86 0.99 -0.42
N MET A 131 -26.91 1.51 -1.20
CA MET A 131 -26.16 0.69 -2.14
C MET A 131 -25.04 -0.12 -1.44
N TRP A 132 -24.43 0.45 -0.42
CA TRP A 132 -23.30 -0.15 0.32
C TRP A 132 -23.47 0.10 1.82
N PRO A 133 -24.41 -0.60 2.47
CA PRO A 133 -24.73 -0.32 3.86
C PRO A 133 -23.63 -0.77 4.83
N ASP A 134 -22.94 -1.84 4.49
CA ASP A 134 -21.97 -2.48 5.38
C ASP A 134 -20.54 -2.28 4.92
N MET A 135 -19.62 -2.08 5.86
CA MET A 135 -18.22 -2.25 5.62
C MET A 135 -17.93 -3.68 5.22
N TYR A 136 -17.13 -3.88 4.19
CA TYR A 136 -16.85 -5.20 3.68
C TYR A 136 -15.35 -5.48 3.61
N VAL A 137 -15.01 -6.76 3.56
CA VAL A 137 -13.69 -7.25 3.19
C VAL A 137 -13.81 -8.12 1.94
N GLN A 138 -13.20 -7.68 0.84
CA GLN A 138 -13.09 -8.53 -0.35
C GLN A 138 -11.99 -9.54 -0.15
N MET A 139 -12.30 -10.81 -0.44
CA MET A 139 -11.35 -11.91 -0.33
C MET A 139 -11.61 -12.96 -1.40
N HIS A 140 -10.57 -13.71 -1.75
CA HIS A 140 -10.70 -14.78 -2.72
C HIS A 140 -11.53 -15.94 -2.16
N PRO A 141 -12.39 -16.61 -2.96
CA PRO A 141 -13.19 -17.74 -2.50
C PRO A 141 -12.37 -18.90 -1.92
N ASP A 142 -11.18 -19.17 -2.46
CA ASP A 142 -10.31 -20.23 -1.93
C ASP A 142 -9.87 -19.90 -0.50
N LYS A 143 -9.43 -18.65 -0.25
CA LYS A 143 -9.06 -18.21 1.11
C LYS A 143 -10.25 -18.26 2.06
N ALA A 144 -11.43 -17.85 1.60
CA ALA A 144 -12.66 -17.92 2.39
C ALA A 144 -13.02 -19.38 2.74
N SER A 145 -12.86 -20.29 1.79
CA SER A 145 -13.09 -21.72 2.03
C SER A 145 -12.13 -22.31 3.07
N GLU A 146 -10.84 -21.96 3.02
CA GLU A 146 -9.85 -22.36 4.02
C GLU A 146 -10.24 -21.89 5.43
N LEU A 147 -10.80 -20.70 5.54
CA LEU A 147 -11.23 -20.07 6.79
C LEU A 147 -12.67 -20.42 7.19
N GLN A 148 -13.39 -21.21 6.38
CA GLN A 148 -14.80 -21.56 6.57
C GLN A 148 -15.71 -20.33 6.65
N ILE A 149 -15.42 -19.32 5.82
CA ILE A 149 -16.16 -18.07 5.72
C ILE A 149 -17.06 -18.16 4.46
N ALA A 150 -18.35 -17.86 4.65
CA ALA A 150 -19.31 -17.72 3.55
C ALA A 150 -19.43 -16.24 3.12
N ASP A 151 -19.93 -16.03 1.89
CA ASP A 151 -20.24 -14.69 1.41
C ASP A 151 -21.30 -14.03 2.30
N GLY A 152 -21.08 -12.80 2.71
CA GLY A 152 -21.94 -12.05 3.63
C GLY A 152 -21.73 -12.33 5.13
N ASP A 153 -20.87 -13.31 5.51
CA ASP A 153 -20.56 -13.54 6.92
C ASP A 153 -19.92 -12.29 7.54
N GLU A 154 -20.26 -12.02 8.81
CA GLU A 154 -19.52 -11.04 9.59
C GLU A 154 -18.20 -11.65 10.05
N VAL A 155 -17.12 -10.96 9.79
CA VAL A 155 -15.75 -11.39 10.08
C VAL A 155 -14.97 -10.29 10.76
N SER A 156 -13.92 -10.69 11.46
CA SER A 156 -12.93 -9.78 12.02
C SER A 156 -11.69 -9.77 11.14
N VAL A 157 -11.23 -8.58 10.78
CA VAL A 157 -9.93 -8.34 10.14
C VAL A 157 -9.01 -7.75 11.21
N GLU A 158 -7.91 -8.40 11.47
CA GLU A 158 -6.95 -8.01 12.50
C GLU A 158 -5.56 -7.82 11.89
N THR A 159 -4.89 -6.74 12.28
CA THR A 159 -3.47 -6.47 12.02
C THR A 159 -2.71 -6.42 13.35
N ALA A 160 -1.41 -6.17 13.30
CA ALA A 160 -0.63 -5.91 14.51
C ALA A 160 -1.06 -4.62 15.24
N HIS A 161 -1.83 -3.75 14.58
CA HIS A 161 -2.20 -2.41 15.06
C HIS A 161 -3.62 -2.37 15.63
N GLY A 162 -4.52 -3.24 15.16
CA GLY A 162 -5.87 -3.32 15.68
C GLY A 162 -6.77 -4.24 14.90
N THR A 163 -8.08 -4.15 15.19
CA THR A 163 -9.10 -5.04 14.62
C THR A 163 -10.31 -4.25 14.19
N VAL A 164 -10.89 -4.63 13.05
CA VAL A 164 -12.19 -4.14 12.60
C VAL A 164 -13.10 -5.31 12.24
N ARG A 165 -14.41 -5.09 12.32
CA ARG A 165 -15.42 -6.01 11.79
C ARG A 165 -15.84 -5.58 10.40
N ALA A 166 -16.13 -6.54 9.54
CA ALA A 166 -16.59 -6.30 8.18
C ALA A 166 -17.46 -7.47 7.70
N ARG A 167 -18.21 -7.28 6.62
CA ARG A 167 -18.88 -8.36 5.89
C ARG A 167 -17.96 -8.96 4.85
N ALA A 168 -17.86 -10.26 4.81
CA ALA A 168 -17.11 -10.95 3.77
C ALA A 168 -17.78 -10.76 2.41
N TRP A 169 -17.02 -10.34 1.42
CA TRP A 169 -17.42 -10.29 0.02
C TRP A 169 -16.48 -11.16 -0.79
N LEU A 170 -16.99 -12.31 -1.26
CA LEU A 170 -16.18 -13.25 -2.00
C LEU A 170 -16.05 -12.79 -3.46
N TYR A 171 -14.83 -12.55 -3.89
CA TYR A 171 -14.53 -12.05 -5.22
C TYR A 171 -13.33 -12.77 -5.83
N ALA A 172 -13.59 -13.58 -6.86
CA ALA A 172 -12.56 -14.39 -7.53
C ALA A 172 -11.49 -13.56 -8.27
N GLY A 173 -11.70 -12.26 -8.44
CA GLY A 173 -10.70 -11.34 -8.99
C GLY A 173 -9.64 -10.89 -7.97
N MET A 174 -9.82 -11.19 -6.69
CA MET A 174 -8.78 -10.97 -5.67
C MET A 174 -7.71 -12.04 -5.75
N ARG A 175 -6.50 -11.71 -5.32
CA ARG A 175 -5.46 -12.72 -5.11
C ARG A 175 -5.77 -13.52 -3.84
N PRO A 176 -5.46 -14.83 -3.78
CA PRO A 176 -5.72 -15.66 -2.60
C PRO A 176 -4.97 -15.22 -1.33
N ASP A 177 -3.85 -14.52 -1.51
CA ASP A 177 -3.00 -14.03 -0.42
C ASP A 177 -3.30 -12.58 0.00
N THR A 178 -4.37 -11.97 -0.54
CA THR A 178 -4.65 -10.54 -0.36
C THR A 178 -6.12 -10.30 -0.05
N VAL A 179 -6.39 -9.37 0.84
CA VAL A 179 -7.73 -8.86 1.10
C VAL A 179 -7.77 -7.34 0.93
N PHE A 180 -8.95 -6.83 0.58
CA PHE A 180 -9.20 -5.40 0.45
C PHE A 180 -10.28 -4.96 1.43
N VAL A 181 -9.98 -3.93 2.22
CA VAL A 181 -10.94 -3.29 3.13
C VAL A 181 -11.07 -1.81 2.75
N PRO A 182 -12.26 -1.34 2.38
CA PRO A 182 -12.43 0.03 1.93
C PRO A 182 -12.45 1.04 3.08
N ILE A 183 -12.08 2.27 2.76
CA ILE A 183 -12.16 3.42 3.66
C ILE A 183 -13.60 3.96 3.72
N GLY A 184 -13.92 4.70 4.78
CA GLY A 184 -15.07 5.59 4.82
C GLY A 184 -16.10 5.26 5.89
N TRP A 185 -16.18 4.03 6.34
CA TRP A 185 -17.04 3.67 7.47
C TRP A 185 -16.38 4.08 8.80
N ASP A 186 -17.21 4.46 9.74
CA ASP A 186 -16.82 4.74 11.11
C ASP A 186 -18.03 4.59 12.08
N SER A 187 -17.76 4.70 13.37
CA SER A 187 -18.76 4.52 14.42
C SER A 187 -19.78 5.67 14.55
N SER A 188 -19.56 6.78 13.87
CA SER A 188 -20.46 7.95 13.90
C SER A 188 -21.59 7.86 12.86
N GLN A 189 -21.54 6.87 11.97
CA GLN A 189 -22.58 6.70 10.95
C GLN A 189 -23.88 6.24 11.57
N PRO A 190 -25.03 6.87 11.21
CA PRO A 190 -26.26 6.70 11.96
C PRO A 190 -26.94 5.34 11.75
N TYR A 191 -26.67 4.65 10.64
CA TYR A 191 -27.37 3.43 10.29
C TYR A 191 -26.57 2.15 10.53
N HIS A 192 -25.27 2.18 10.28
CA HIS A 192 -24.37 1.05 10.38
C HIS A 192 -23.05 1.48 11.00
N PRO A 193 -22.95 1.50 12.33
CA PRO A 193 -21.76 1.94 13.03
C PRO A 193 -20.67 0.87 12.94
N TRP A 194 -19.81 0.99 11.95
CA TRP A 194 -18.63 0.18 11.77
C TRP A 194 -17.40 0.90 12.32
N ASN A 195 -16.36 0.16 12.67
CA ASN A 195 -15.09 0.77 13.04
C ASN A 195 -14.36 1.31 11.82
N SER A 196 -13.60 2.39 12.01
CA SER A 196 -12.78 2.92 10.92
C SER A 196 -11.67 1.94 10.52
N VAL A 197 -11.43 1.80 9.23
CA VAL A 197 -10.30 1.02 8.70
C VAL A 197 -8.94 1.52 9.22
N ASN A 198 -8.87 2.76 9.69
CA ASN A 198 -7.64 3.32 10.26
C ASN A 198 -7.17 2.60 11.52
N TYR A 199 -8.03 1.83 12.20
CA TYR A 199 -7.59 0.94 13.28
C TYR A 199 -6.67 -0.20 12.81
N LEU A 200 -6.64 -0.47 11.51
CA LEU A 200 -5.78 -1.51 10.93
C LEU A 200 -4.42 -0.99 10.50
N THR A 201 -4.21 0.31 10.52
CA THR A 201 -3.00 0.97 10.01
C THR A 201 -2.21 1.63 11.14
N ASP A 202 -0.97 1.95 10.83
CA ASP A 202 -0.01 2.57 11.74
C ASP A 202 0.44 3.92 11.18
N GLU A 203 0.56 4.91 12.04
CA GLU A 203 1.07 6.23 11.66
C GLU A 203 2.61 6.30 11.63
N GLU A 204 3.29 5.31 12.19
CA GLU A 204 4.76 5.28 12.22
C GLU A 204 5.37 4.86 10.87
N GLN A 205 4.61 4.12 10.06
CA GLN A 205 5.05 3.69 8.73
C GLN A 205 4.82 4.78 7.70
N ARG A 206 5.77 5.69 7.58
CA ARG A 206 5.68 6.85 6.69
C ARG A 206 6.75 6.83 5.61
N ASP A 207 6.39 7.39 4.46
CA ASP A 207 7.38 7.69 3.43
C ASP A 207 8.39 8.72 3.96
N PRO A 208 9.71 8.45 3.86
CA PRO A 208 10.73 9.28 4.48
C PRO A 208 10.88 10.65 3.85
N LEU A 209 10.40 10.84 2.64
CA LEU A 209 10.52 12.10 1.91
C LEU A 209 9.25 12.95 2.02
N SER A 210 8.09 12.33 1.84
CA SER A 210 6.80 13.01 1.81
C SER A 210 6.06 12.97 3.15
N ASP A 211 6.54 12.20 4.11
CA ASP A 211 5.87 11.92 5.39
C ASP A 211 4.46 11.32 5.25
N HIS A 212 4.18 10.74 4.08
CA HIS A 212 2.90 10.12 3.80
C HIS A 212 2.80 8.76 4.49
N SER A 213 1.71 8.52 5.22
CA SER A 213 1.45 7.24 5.89
C SER A 213 1.26 6.12 4.87
N ASN A 214 1.81 4.95 5.19
CA ASN A 214 1.51 3.74 4.42
C ASN A 214 0.07 3.30 4.70
N LEU A 215 -0.72 3.19 3.64
CA LEU A 215 -2.14 2.82 3.73
C LEU A 215 -2.46 1.50 3.03
N LYS A 216 -1.47 0.84 2.43
CA LYS A 216 -1.74 -0.26 1.49
C LYS A 216 -0.89 -1.50 1.67
N SER A 217 -0.02 -1.55 2.64
CA SER A 217 0.90 -2.65 2.80
C SER A 217 1.01 -3.05 4.25
N TYR A 218 0.00 -3.79 4.69
CA TYR A 218 -0.05 -4.39 6.02
C TYR A 218 -0.27 -5.89 5.93
N LEU A 219 0.11 -6.60 6.95
CA LEU A 219 -0.25 -8.01 7.12
C LEU A 219 -1.41 -8.13 8.10
N CYS A 220 -2.37 -8.94 7.72
CA CYS A 220 -3.55 -9.22 8.53
C CYS A 220 -3.85 -10.71 8.62
N ARG A 221 -4.79 -11.02 9.49
CA ARG A 221 -5.53 -12.28 9.50
C ARG A 221 -7.02 -11.98 9.48
N VAL A 222 -7.78 -12.86 8.84
CA VAL A 222 -9.25 -12.78 8.82
C VAL A 222 -9.79 -13.95 9.62
N MET A 223 -10.74 -13.65 10.49
CA MET A 223 -11.34 -14.64 11.39
C MET A 223 -12.86 -14.52 11.35
N ARG A 224 -13.54 -15.65 11.45
CA ARG A 224 -14.99 -15.71 11.62
C ARG A 224 -15.42 -15.37 13.04
#